data_dff194c13b35e5b775faf3a751565824
#
_entry.id   dff194c13b35e5b775faf3a751565824
#
_cell.length_a   1.000
_cell.length_b   1.000
_cell.length_c   1.000
_cell.angle_alpha   90.00
_cell.angle_beta   90.00
_cell.angle_gamma   90.00
#
_symmetry.space_group_name_H-M   'P 1'
#
loop_
_entity.id
_entity.type
_entity.pdbx_description
1 polymer ?
#
loop_
_entity_poly.entity_id
_entity_poly.type
_entity_poly.pdbx_seq_one_letter_code
_entity_poly.pdbx_strand_id
1 'polypeptide(L)'
;MILIKNVEVYSPEYKGKKDVFVSGGKIVLIEENINFENEKIKIIDGSGKKLTPGFIDQHVHITGGGGEGSFKTRAPEITLSKLTTAGITTVVGLLGTDGTTRSVENLVAKAEALKEEGITVFAHTGSYEYPTVTLTDSIKKDICFIDEIIGVKLALSDHRAPNVSNLELQRVASDARVAGMLSGKPGIVVLHMGDGKKGLQPVREILEETEIPMKTIRPTHVNRREELLEEAFDYAKAGGKIDLTCGIKEHFTPGKCIKRALEENVPSENITISSDGYGSWSKYDEAGNLVKMGVSSVSSLHNEFKDMVKELDFRVEDALTYVTSNVAKGLEVYPRKGCVEEGSDADLLLLDENLDIDTVIANGKVMIENKEIIVYGSYEQI
;
A
#
# COMPACT_ATOMS: atom_id res chain seq x y z
N MET A 1 25.55 -10.07 4.48
CA MET A 1 25.12 -9.84 5.89
C MET A 1 25.28 -8.36 6.20
N ILE A 2 24.40 -7.80 7.00
CA ILE A 2 24.42 -6.37 7.39
C ILE A 2 24.31 -6.29 8.92
N LEU A 3 25.11 -5.44 9.54
CA LEU A 3 25.01 -5.10 10.94
C LEU A 3 24.80 -3.58 11.07
N ILE A 4 23.60 -3.19 11.51
CA ILE A 4 23.27 -1.80 11.79
C ILE A 4 23.57 -1.54 13.25
N LYS A 5 24.43 -0.56 13.53
CA LYS A 5 24.92 -0.27 14.87
C LYS A 5 24.30 1.01 15.44
N ASN A 6 24.07 1.02 16.75
CA ASN A 6 23.73 2.21 17.51
C ASN A 6 22.46 2.96 17.04
N VAL A 7 21.45 2.28 16.51
CA VAL A 7 20.26 2.88 15.89
C VAL A 7 19.06 2.90 16.86
N GLU A 8 18.23 3.93 16.80
CA GLU A 8 16.93 3.97 17.50
C GLU A 8 15.91 3.13 16.78
N VAL A 9 15.47 2.02 17.37
CA VAL A 9 14.58 1.04 16.74
C VAL A 9 13.11 1.34 17.01
N TYR A 10 12.31 1.38 15.94
CA TYR A 10 10.85 1.48 15.93
C TYR A 10 10.24 0.27 15.22
N SER A 11 9.22 -0.41 15.83
CA SER A 11 8.67 -1.69 15.30
C SER A 11 7.12 -1.85 15.33
N PRO A 12 6.23 -0.92 14.98
CA PRO A 12 6.42 0.53 14.96
C PRO A 12 6.70 1.17 16.32
N GLU A 13 6.38 0.53 17.45
CA GLU A 13 6.64 1.05 18.79
C GLU A 13 8.15 1.23 19.03
N TYR A 14 8.50 2.25 19.79
CA TYR A 14 9.89 2.52 20.14
C TYR A 14 10.49 1.42 21.02
N LYS A 15 11.57 0.78 20.59
CA LYS A 15 12.26 -0.32 21.27
C LYS A 15 13.59 0.10 21.93
N GLY A 16 13.94 1.39 21.90
CA GLY A 16 15.21 1.88 22.39
C GLY A 16 16.34 1.80 21.37
N LYS A 17 17.55 2.17 21.84
CA LYS A 17 18.76 2.12 21.03
C LYS A 17 19.32 0.69 20.99
N LYS A 18 19.50 0.14 19.81
CA LYS A 18 19.90 -1.25 19.56
C LYS A 18 20.88 -1.37 18.40
N ASP A 19 21.49 -2.55 18.31
CA ASP A 19 22.14 -3.07 17.11
C ASP A 19 21.19 -4.08 16.44
N VAL A 20 21.15 -4.11 15.11
CA VAL A 20 20.29 -5.01 14.35
C VAL A 20 21.13 -5.77 13.32
N PHE A 21 21.12 -7.11 13.40
CA PHE A 21 21.84 -7.97 12.48
C PHE A 21 20.89 -8.61 11.47
N VAL A 22 21.25 -8.48 10.18
CA VAL A 22 20.50 -8.97 9.04
C VAL A 22 21.30 -10.01 8.28
N SER A 23 20.70 -11.16 8.02
CA SER A 23 21.29 -12.22 7.20
C SER A 23 20.21 -13.01 6.47
N GLY A 24 20.48 -13.43 5.22
CA GLY A 24 19.55 -14.22 4.42
C GLY A 24 18.20 -13.53 4.16
N GLY A 25 18.18 -12.21 4.07
CA GLY A 25 16.94 -11.44 3.87
C GLY A 25 16.08 -11.26 5.13
N LYS A 26 16.56 -11.71 6.30
CA LYS A 26 15.84 -11.67 7.57
C LYS A 26 16.56 -10.86 8.63
N ILE A 27 15.79 -10.30 9.56
CA ILE A 27 16.31 -9.80 10.83
C ILE A 27 16.59 -11.02 11.71
N VAL A 28 17.86 -11.19 12.09
CA VAL A 28 18.30 -12.41 12.83
C VAL A 28 18.47 -12.13 14.30
N LEU A 29 18.94 -10.91 14.65
CA LEU A 29 19.23 -10.57 16.03
C LEU A 29 19.02 -9.06 16.25
N ILE A 30 18.43 -8.70 17.40
CA ILE A 30 18.24 -7.33 17.88
C ILE A 30 18.69 -7.25 19.32
N GLU A 31 19.83 -6.61 19.57
CA GLU A 31 20.45 -6.54 20.89
C GLU A 31 20.98 -5.13 21.19
N GLU A 32 21.31 -4.86 22.47
CA GLU A 32 21.93 -3.57 22.84
C GLU A 32 23.33 -3.41 22.25
N ASN A 33 24.05 -4.51 22.07
CA ASN A 33 25.39 -4.51 21.52
C ASN A 33 25.72 -5.85 20.86
N ILE A 34 25.91 -5.84 19.56
CA ILE A 34 26.28 -7.03 18.78
C ILE A 34 27.74 -6.87 18.34
N ASN A 35 28.60 -7.78 18.78
CA ASN A 35 30.00 -7.80 18.43
C ASN A 35 30.33 -9.00 17.55
N PHE A 36 30.23 -8.80 16.25
CA PHE A 36 30.69 -9.75 15.24
C PHE A 36 31.83 -9.14 14.43
N GLU A 37 32.96 -9.84 14.39
CA GLU A 37 34.08 -9.48 13.53
C GLU A 37 34.13 -10.45 12.33
N ASN A 38 33.70 -10.00 11.19
CA ASN A 38 33.78 -10.75 9.95
C ASN A 38 33.77 -9.79 8.76
N GLU A 39 34.77 -9.91 7.88
CA GLU A 39 34.91 -9.07 6.69
C GLU A 39 33.74 -9.12 5.70
N LYS A 40 32.89 -10.15 5.80
CA LYS A 40 31.68 -10.30 4.98
C LYS A 40 30.47 -9.55 5.55
N ILE A 41 30.61 -8.93 6.71
CA ILE A 41 29.53 -8.15 7.33
C ILE A 41 29.69 -6.69 6.94
N LYS A 42 28.72 -6.16 6.21
CA LYS A 42 28.60 -4.72 6.00
C LYS A 42 28.11 -4.06 7.27
N ILE A 43 28.90 -3.14 7.82
CA ILE A 43 28.51 -2.36 9.01
C ILE A 43 27.91 -1.03 8.52
N ILE A 44 26.72 -0.69 9.05
CA ILE A 44 26.04 0.59 8.83
C ILE A 44 25.96 1.29 10.17
N ASP A 45 26.50 2.50 10.28
CA ASP A 45 26.35 3.34 11.47
C ASP A 45 24.97 4.00 11.48
N GLY A 46 24.17 3.61 12.49
CA GLY A 46 22.82 4.13 12.72
C GLY A 46 22.78 5.24 13.77
N SER A 47 23.93 5.76 14.23
CA SER A 47 23.98 6.80 15.23
C SER A 47 23.19 8.05 14.83
N GLY A 48 22.24 8.48 15.67
CA GLY A 48 21.35 9.61 15.40
C GLY A 48 20.22 9.33 14.38
N LYS A 49 20.12 8.09 13.89
CA LYS A 49 19.07 7.69 12.95
C LYS A 49 18.01 6.83 13.62
N LYS A 50 16.82 6.81 13.01
CA LYS A 50 15.70 5.94 13.39
C LYS A 50 15.60 4.79 12.41
N LEU A 51 15.64 3.56 12.91
CA LEU A 51 15.36 2.35 12.14
C LEU A 51 13.88 2.03 12.25
N THR A 52 13.19 1.97 11.12
CA THR A 52 11.77 1.65 11.02
C THR A 52 11.53 0.51 10.06
N PRO A 53 10.37 -0.16 10.11
CA PRO A 53 9.97 -1.04 9.02
C PRO A 53 9.92 -0.25 7.71
N GLY A 54 10.22 -0.91 6.59
CA GLY A 54 9.97 -0.37 5.25
C GLY A 54 8.49 -0.10 5.04
N PHE A 55 8.17 0.97 4.32
CA PHE A 55 6.78 1.31 4.01
C PHE A 55 6.15 0.26 3.09
N ILE A 56 4.86 0.02 3.32
CA ILE A 56 4.03 -0.87 2.53
C ILE A 56 2.96 -0.02 1.85
N ASP A 57 3.06 0.12 0.53
CA ASP A 57 2.04 0.82 -0.26
C ASP A 57 1.09 -0.17 -0.91
N GLN A 58 -0.12 -0.25 -0.38
CA GLN A 58 -1.10 -1.26 -0.82
C GLN A 58 -1.91 -0.84 -2.07
N HIS A 59 -1.61 0.31 -2.68
CA HIS A 59 -2.37 0.82 -3.80
C HIS A 59 -1.50 1.62 -4.77
N VAL A 60 -0.88 0.92 -5.73
CA VAL A 60 -0.01 1.54 -6.73
C VAL A 60 -0.33 0.99 -8.13
N HIS A 61 -0.46 1.89 -9.10
CA HIS A 61 -0.61 1.52 -10.50
C HIS A 61 0.76 1.21 -11.10
N ILE A 62 1.33 0.03 -10.80
CA ILE A 62 2.70 -0.31 -11.19
C ILE A 62 2.92 -0.36 -12.71
N THR A 63 1.87 -0.63 -13.48
CA THR A 63 1.86 -0.54 -14.95
C THR A 63 1.48 0.86 -15.46
N GLY A 64 1.29 1.82 -14.55
CA GLY A 64 0.75 3.15 -14.81
C GLY A 64 -0.77 3.15 -14.96
N GLY A 65 -1.43 4.18 -14.47
CA GLY A 65 -2.85 4.47 -14.67
C GLY A 65 -3.08 5.44 -15.83
N GLY A 66 -4.20 6.16 -15.79
CA GLY A 66 -4.55 7.18 -16.76
C GLY A 66 -5.20 6.62 -18.04
N GLY A 67 -5.31 7.47 -19.03
CA GLY A 67 -5.99 7.16 -20.29
C GLY A 67 -7.33 7.87 -20.44
N GLU A 68 -7.89 8.43 -19.39
CA GLU A 68 -9.21 9.09 -19.38
C GLU A 68 -9.29 10.33 -20.30
N GLY A 69 -8.14 10.94 -20.66
CA GLY A 69 -8.05 12.04 -21.60
C GLY A 69 -7.56 11.63 -22.99
N SER A 70 -7.61 10.37 -23.34
CA SER A 70 -7.13 9.68 -24.54
C SER A 70 -5.81 8.93 -24.34
N PHE A 71 -5.37 8.15 -25.31
CA PHE A 71 -4.15 7.33 -25.23
C PHE A 71 -2.88 8.12 -24.86
N LYS A 72 -2.79 9.38 -25.20
CA LYS A 72 -1.64 10.24 -24.84
C LYS A 72 -1.54 10.57 -23.34
N THR A 73 -2.60 10.30 -22.57
CA THR A 73 -2.67 10.56 -21.13
C THR A 73 -2.41 9.32 -20.26
N ARG A 74 -1.93 8.25 -20.86
CA ARG A 74 -1.50 7.06 -20.13
C ARG A 74 -0.23 7.35 -19.35
N ALA A 75 -0.25 7.11 -18.03
CA ALA A 75 0.95 7.20 -17.20
C ALA A 75 1.95 6.10 -17.57
N PRO A 76 3.28 6.35 -17.50
CA PRO A 76 4.28 5.30 -17.71
C PRO A 76 4.24 4.27 -16.59
N GLU A 77 4.89 3.12 -16.79
CA GLU A 77 5.14 2.16 -15.72
C GLU A 77 6.07 2.75 -14.67
N ILE A 78 5.88 2.34 -13.41
CA ILE A 78 6.77 2.78 -12.34
C ILE A 78 8.10 2.03 -12.41
N THR A 79 9.18 2.69 -11.99
CA THR A 79 10.51 2.10 -11.90
C THR A 79 10.89 1.82 -10.44
N LEU A 80 11.86 0.93 -10.24
CA LEU A 80 12.32 0.51 -8.91
C LEU A 80 12.75 1.69 -8.05
N SER A 81 13.59 2.60 -8.59
CA SER A 81 14.14 3.72 -7.83
C SER A 81 13.06 4.68 -7.32
N LYS A 82 11.94 4.81 -8.04
CA LYS A 82 10.80 5.63 -7.60
C LYS A 82 10.14 5.07 -6.34
N LEU A 83 10.05 3.74 -6.22
CA LEU A 83 9.53 3.07 -5.03
C LEU A 83 10.52 3.18 -3.86
N THR A 84 11.78 2.82 -4.11
CA THR A 84 12.78 2.79 -3.03
C THR A 84 13.11 4.18 -2.49
N THR A 85 13.16 5.23 -3.33
CA THR A 85 13.35 6.61 -2.88
C THR A 85 12.17 7.16 -2.06
N ALA A 86 11.00 6.55 -2.19
CA ALA A 86 9.83 6.82 -1.34
C ALA A 86 9.79 5.94 -0.07
N GLY A 87 10.80 5.11 0.18
CA GLY A 87 10.86 4.19 1.32
C GLY A 87 9.97 2.95 1.17
N ILE A 88 9.41 2.71 -0.01
CA ILE A 88 8.52 1.59 -0.26
C ILE A 88 9.36 0.33 -0.55
N THR A 89 9.27 -0.66 0.32
CA THR A 89 9.93 -1.98 0.19
C THR A 89 8.94 -3.08 -0.17
N THR A 90 7.65 -2.81 0.04
CA THR A 90 6.55 -3.70 -0.34
C THR A 90 5.47 -2.90 -1.04
N VAL A 91 5.03 -3.36 -2.22
CA VAL A 91 4.00 -2.69 -3.01
C VAL A 91 2.91 -3.66 -3.44
N VAL A 92 1.66 -3.18 -3.52
CA VAL A 92 0.56 -3.93 -4.12
C VAL A 92 0.14 -3.23 -5.41
N GLY A 93 0.38 -3.91 -6.53
CA GLY A 93 0.03 -3.45 -7.87
C GLY A 93 -1.44 -3.69 -8.22
N LEU A 94 -2.01 -2.79 -9.02
CA LEU A 94 -3.37 -2.95 -9.53
C LEU A 94 -3.59 -2.14 -10.81
N LEU A 95 -4.66 -2.49 -11.54
CA LEU A 95 -5.14 -1.72 -12.68
C LEU A 95 -6.15 -0.65 -12.21
N GLY A 96 -6.33 0.37 -13.03
CA GLY A 96 -7.28 1.45 -12.81
C GLY A 96 -8.49 1.36 -13.74
N THR A 97 -8.89 2.52 -14.29
CA THR A 97 -10.01 2.66 -15.22
C THR A 97 -9.80 1.85 -16.51
N ASP A 98 -8.55 1.75 -16.99
CA ASP A 98 -8.21 1.04 -18.22
C ASP A 98 -7.87 -0.42 -17.92
N GLY A 99 -8.86 -1.31 -18.07
CA GLY A 99 -8.68 -2.76 -18.10
C GLY A 99 -8.68 -3.33 -19.52
N THR A 100 -8.79 -2.48 -20.54
CA THR A 100 -8.88 -2.86 -21.96
C THR A 100 -7.51 -2.82 -22.65
N THR A 101 -6.75 -1.73 -22.47
CA THR A 101 -5.42 -1.57 -23.11
C THR A 101 -4.27 -1.82 -22.12
N ARG A 102 -4.59 -2.09 -20.87
CA ARG A 102 -3.72 -2.65 -19.82
C ARG A 102 -4.35 -3.96 -19.35
N SER A 103 -3.53 -4.96 -19.11
CA SER A 103 -4.02 -6.30 -18.79
C SER A 103 -3.46 -6.83 -17.48
N VAL A 104 -4.09 -7.87 -16.95
CA VAL A 104 -3.61 -8.57 -15.76
C VAL A 104 -2.28 -9.27 -16.04
N GLU A 105 -2.05 -9.75 -17.27
CA GLU A 105 -0.78 -10.33 -17.70
C GLU A 105 0.37 -9.32 -17.61
N ASN A 106 0.15 -8.09 -18.11
CA ASN A 106 1.14 -7.01 -17.98
C ASN A 106 1.37 -6.65 -16.51
N LEU A 107 0.31 -6.63 -15.69
CA LEU A 107 0.41 -6.36 -14.25
C LEU A 107 1.26 -7.42 -13.53
N VAL A 108 1.01 -8.70 -13.79
CA VAL A 108 1.77 -9.81 -13.19
C VAL A 108 3.22 -9.78 -13.67
N ALA A 109 3.46 -9.60 -14.98
CA ALA A 109 4.82 -9.49 -15.51
C ALA A 109 5.60 -8.34 -14.88
N LYS A 110 4.96 -7.18 -14.66
CA LYS A 110 5.58 -6.04 -13.97
C LYS A 110 5.82 -6.31 -12.49
N ALA A 111 4.92 -7.02 -11.82
CA ALA A 111 5.09 -7.44 -10.43
C ALA A 111 6.31 -8.36 -10.29
N GLU A 112 6.45 -9.36 -11.15
CA GLU A 112 7.60 -10.25 -11.17
C GLU A 112 8.91 -9.50 -11.47
N ALA A 113 8.91 -8.58 -12.45
CA ALA A 113 10.08 -7.77 -12.75
C ALA A 113 10.57 -6.97 -11.53
N LEU A 114 9.68 -6.31 -10.80
CA LEU A 114 10.04 -5.56 -9.58
C LEU A 114 10.52 -6.47 -8.44
N LYS A 115 10.00 -7.71 -8.35
CA LYS A 115 10.52 -8.73 -7.40
C LYS A 115 11.95 -9.15 -7.76
N GLU A 116 12.23 -9.41 -9.03
CA GLU A 116 13.59 -9.72 -9.49
C GLU A 116 14.56 -8.55 -9.23
N GLU A 117 14.09 -7.31 -9.32
CA GLU A 117 14.83 -6.10 -8.98
C GLU A 117 15.08 -5.94 -7.48
N GLY A 118 14.31 -6.61 -6.61
CA GLY A 118 14.65 -6.82 -5.21
C GLY A 118 13.67 -6.31 -4.15
N ILE A 119 12.48 -5.84 -4.51
CA ILE A 119 11.42 -5.48 -3.53
C ILE A 119 10.36 -6.58 -3.43
N THR A 120 9.46 -6.49 -2.45
CA THR A 120 8.30 -7.38 -2.35
C THR A 120 7.12 -6.79 -3.13
N VAL A 121 6.49 -7.61 -3.97
CA VAL A 121 5.34 -7.16 -4.78
C VAL A 121 4.19 -8.16 -4.66
N PHE A 122 3.00 -7.62 -4.43
CA PHE A 122 1.72 -8.29 -4.59
C PHE A 122 0.91 -7.56 -5.64
N ALA A 123 -0.23 -8.14 -6.06
CA ALA A 123 -1.13 -7.51 -7.01
C ALA A 123 -2.59 -7.92 -6.76
N HIS A 124 -3.52 -7.16 -7.33
CA HIS A 124 -4.92 -7.51 -7.41
C HIS A 124 -5.30 -7.76 -8.87
N THR A 125 -5.94 -8.90 -9.14
CA THR A 125 -6.62 -9.10 -10.44
C THR A 125 -7.78 -8.13 -10.59
N GLY A 126 -8.29 -7.95 -11.79
CA GLY A 126 -9.37 -7.00 -12.06
C GLY A 126 -8.88 -5.57 -12.34
N SER A 127 -9.86 -4.74 -12.62
CA SER A 127 -9.72 -3.30 -12.89
C SER A 127 -10.92 -2.58 -12.26
N TYR A 128 -11.36 -1.45 -12.84
CA TYR A 128 -12.64 -0.85 -12.46
C TYR A 128 -13.83 -1.67 -12.97
N GLU A 129 -13.62 -2.53 -13.96
CA GLU A 129 -14.65 -3.13 -14.81
C GLU A 129 -15.35 -4.34 -14.17
N TYR A 130 -16.54 -4.61 -14.68
CA TYR A 130 -17.29 -5.86 -14.49
C TYR A 130 -17.96 -6.24 -15.82
N PRO A 131 -17.90 -7.52 -16.28
CA PRO A 131 -17.20 -8.65 -15.65
C PRO A 131 -15.72 -8.38 -15.41
N THR A 132 -15.19 -8.91 -14.29
CA THR A 132 -13.82 -8.67 -13.85
C THR A 132 -12.80 -9.22 -14.86
N VAL A 133 -11.88 -8.38 -15.32
CA VAL A 133 -10.74 -8.82 -16.14
C VAL A 133 -9.79 -9.65 -15.30
N THR A 134 -9.40 -10.81 -15.79
CA THR A 134 -8.56 -11.79 -15.08
C THR A 134 -7.58 -12.44 -16.05
N LEU A 135 -6.51 -13.04 -15.53
CA LEU A 135 -5.54 -13.74 -16.35
C LEU A 135 -6.02 -15.15 -16.76
N THR A 136 -6.80 -15.80 -15.89
CA THR A 136 -7.22 -17.22 -16.06
C THR A 136 -8.72 -17.39 -16.28
N ASP A 137 -9.43 -16.35 -16.69
CA ASP A 137 -10.89 -16.28 -16.81
C ASP A 137 -11.65 -16.55 -15.49
N SER A 138 -10.95 -16.40 -14.34
CA SER A 138 -11.53 -16.69 -13.03
C SER A 138 -10.80 -15.97 -11.90
N ILE A 139 -11.51 -15.13 -11.13
CA ILE A 139 -10.99 -14.51 -9.89
C ILE A 139 -10.42 -15.58 -8.96
N LYS A 140 -11.11 -16.71 -8.79
CA LYS A 140 -10.65 -17.81 -7.92
C LYS A 140 -9.32 -18.40 -8.38
N LYS A 141 -9.19 -18.68 -9.68
CA LYS A 141 -7.95 -19.26 -10.22
C LYS A 141 -6.78 -18.28 -10.14
N ASP A 142 -7.02 -17.00 -10.46
CA ASP A 142 -5.99 -15.98 -10.34
C ASP A 142 -5.45 -15.92 -8.91
N ILE A 143 -6.32 -15.80 -7.89
CA ILE A 143 -5.91 -15.74 -6.49
C ILE A 143 -5.26 -17.06 -6.04
N CYS A 144 -5.78 -18.23 -6.46
CA CYS A 144 -5.26 -19.52 -6.00
C CYS A 144 -3.91 -19.87 -6.60
N PHE A 145 -3.65 -19.55 -7.87
CA PHE A 145 -2.54 -20.12 -8.63
C PHE A 145 -1.47 -19.12 -9.07
N ILE A 146 -1.70 -17.81 -8.90
CA ILE A 146 -0.73 -16.77 -9.22
C ILE A 146 -0.24 -16.19 -7.89
N ASP A 147 1.02 -16.39 -7.55
CA ASP A 147 1.58 -16.09 -6.23
C ASP A 147 1.41 -14.62 -5.83
N GLU A 148 1.54 -13.70 -6.76
CA GLU A 148 1.42 -12.26 -6.55
C GLU A 148 -0.03 -11.82 -6.31
N ILE A 149 -1.00 -12.53 -6.88
CA ILE A 149 -2.42 -12.14 -6.80
C ILE A 149 -2.99 -12.52 -5.44
N ILE A 150 -3.34 -11.48 -4.64
CA ILE A 150 -3.86 -11.64 -3.27
C ILE A 150 -5.31 -11.20 -3.10
N GLY A 151 -5.94 -10.71 -4.14
CA GLY A 151 -7.31 -10.21 -4.13
C GLY A 151 -7.75 -9.69 -5.48
N VAL A 152 -8.84 -8.93 -5.49
CA VAL A 152 -9.46 -8.39 -6.71
C VAL A 152 -9.75 -6.90 -6.56
N LYS A 153 -9.60 -6.15 -7.65
CA LYS A 153 -9.95 -4.73 -7.78
C LYS A 153 -11.29 -4.56 -8.48
N LEU A 154 -12.10 -3.63 -7.98
CA LEU A 154 -13.36 -3.19 -8.61
C LEU A 154 -13.58 -1.70 -8.30
N ALA A 155 -14.38 -0.98 -9.10
CA ALA A 155 -14.84 0.36 -8.80
C ALA A 155 -16.29 0.38 -8.36
N LEU A 156 -16.61 1.25 -7.39
CA LEU A 156 -17.94 1.41 -6.85
C LEU A 156 -18.26 2.90 -6.65
N SER A 157 -19.51 3.28 -6.87
CA SER A 157 -19.98 4.66 -6.66
C SER A 157 -19.14 5.71 -7.40
N ASP A 158 -18.73 5.42 -8.61
CA ASP A 158 -17.96 6.30 -9.51
C ASP A 158 -18.63 6.35 -10.88
N HIS A 159 -18.54 7.49 -11.59
CA HIS A 159 -19.10 7.62 -12.93
C HIS A 159 -18.43 6.70 -13.98
N ARG A 160 -17.25 6.17 -13.67
CA ARG A 160 -16.48 5.19 -14.46
C ARG A 160 -16.75 3.75 -14.01
N ALA A 161 -17.51 3.57 -12.92
CA ALA A 161 -17.80 2.24 -12.39
C ALA A 161 -18.84 1.51 -13.26
N PRO A 162 -18.81 0.17 -13.28
CA PRO A 162 -19.74 -0.65 -14.08
C PRO A 162 -21.18 -0.67 -13.52
N ASN A 163 -21.45 0.00 -12.39
CA ASN A 163 -22.75 0.01 -11.69
C ASN A 163 -23.24 -1.40 -11.36
N VAL A 164 -22.37 -2.23 -10.80
CA VAL A 164 -22.69 -3.60 -10.39
C VAL A 164 -23.90 -3.65 -9.46
N SER A 165 -24.73 -4.68 -9.62
CA SER A 165 -25.78 -5.01 -8.67
C SER A 165 -25.20 -5.62 -7.39
N ASN A 166 -25.98 -5.65 -6.29
CA ASN A 166 -25.57 -6.31 -5.06
C ASN A 166 -25.21 -7.77 -5.28
N LEU A 167 -25.96 -8.49 -6.11
CA LEU A 167 -25.68 -9.90 -6.43
C LEU A 167 -24.32 -10.10 -7.12
N GLU A 168 -23.94 -9.20 -8.02
CA GLU A 168 -22.64 -9.25 -8.69
C GLU A 168 -21.50 -8.94 -7.71
N LEU A 169 -21.66 -7.92 -6.86
CA LEU A 169 -20.69 -7.60 -5.82
C LEU A 169 -20.54 -8.75 -4.81
N GLN A 170 -21.63 -9.38 -4.38
CA GLN A 170 -21.63 -10.57 -3.54
C GLN A 170 -20.84 -11.73 -4.19
N ARG A 171 -21.01 -11.97 -5.49
CA ARG A 171 -20.28 -13.02 -6.22
C ARG A 171 -18.77 -12.74 -6.26
N VAL A 172 -18.38 -11.52 -6.60
CA VAL A 172 -16.96 -11.09 -6.59
C VAL A 172 -16.35 -11.29 -5.19
N ALA A 173 -17.05 -10.84 -4.15
CA ALA A 173 -16.57 -10.95 -2.78
C ALA A 173 -16.49 -12.41 -2.28
N SER A 174 -17.48 -13.24 -2.63
CA SER A 174 -17.49 -14.67 -2.30
C SER A 174 -16.36 -15.41 -3.01
N ASP A 175 -16.12 -15.11 -4.30
CA ASP A 175 -15.04 -15.72 -5.06
C ASP A 175 -13.66 -15.36 -4.50
N ALA A 176 -13.43 -14.08 -4.19
CA ALA A 176 -12.20 -13.63 -3.57
C ALA A 176 -11.99 -14.29 -2.20
N ARG A 177 -13.02 -14.29 -1.35
CA ARG A 177 -12.98 -14.88 -0.01
C ARG A 177 -12.63 -16.37 -0.04
N VAL A 178 -13.34 -17.15 -0.87
CA VAL A 178 -13.10 -18.59 -0.96
C VAL A 178 -11.71 -18.89 -1.52
N ALA A 179 -11.28 -18.16 -2.54
CA ALA A 179 -9.94 -18.32 -3.10
C ALA A 179 -8.84 -18.01 -2.07
N GLY A 180 -9.00 -16.95 -1.30
CA GLY A 180 -8.08 -16.61 -0.22
C GLY A 180 -7.98 -17.73 0.83
N MET A 181 -9.11 -18.31 1.24
CA MET A 181 -9.13 -19.44 2.18
C MET A 181 -8.40 -20.66 1.62
N LEU A 182 -8.61 -20.98 0.33
CA LEU A 182 -7.99 -22.15 -0.30
C LEU A 182 -6.48 -21.98 -0.49
N SER A 183 -6.00 -20.78 -0.74
CA SER A 183 -4.60 -20.50 -1.05
C SER A 183 -3.78 -19.94 0.11
N GLY A 184 -4.41 -19.69 1.28
CA GLY A 184 -3.74 -19.06 2.43
C GLY A 184 -3.37 -17.59 2.16
N LYS A 185 -4.17 -16.91 1.34
CA LYS A 185 -4.01 -15.49 0.98
C LYS A 185 -5.15 -14.65 1.56
N PRO A 186 -5.04 -13.30 1.61
CA PRO A 186 -6.11 -12.44 2.17
C PRO A 186 -7.46 -12.60 1.47
N GLY A 187 -7.47 -12.76 0.14
CA GLY A 187 -8.70 -12.88 -0.65
C GLY A 187 -9.60 -11.65 -0.49
N ILE A 188 -9.04 -10.46 -0.64
CA ILE A 188 -9.73 -9.18 -0.43
C ILE A 188 -10.27 -8.59 -1.74
N VAL A 189 -11.33 -7.80 -1.60
CA VAL A 189 -11.89 -6.97 -2.67
C VAL A 189 -11.55 -5.51 -2.37
N VAL A 190 -10.66 -4.93 -3.15
CA VAL A 190 -10.31 -3.51 -3.05
C VAL A 190 -11.29 -2.73 -3.91
N LEU A 191 -12.08 -1.86 -3.27
CA LEU A 191 -13.09 -1.04 -3.91
C LEU A 191 -12.58 0.39 -4.10
N HIS A 192 -12.33 0.79 -5.35
CA HIS A 192 -12.19 2.22 -5.66
C HIS A 192 -13.51 2.92 -5.38
N MET A 193 -13.50 3.82 -4.42
CA MET A 193 -14.68 4.64 -4.11
C MET A 193 -14.60 5.96 -4.88
N GLY A 194 -15.65 6.23 -5.66
CA GLY A 194 -15.79 7.49 -6.36
C GLY A 194 -16.62 8.53 -5.61
N ASP A 195 -17.01 9.59 -6.33
CA ASP A 195 -17.86 10.67 -5.83
C ASP A 195 -19.38 10.41 -5.99
N GLY A 196 -19.75 9.17 -6.31
CA GLY A 196 -21.14 8.77 -6.55
C GLY A 196 -22.00 8.83 -5.30
N LYS A 197 -23.29 9.11 -5.49
CA LYS A 197 -24.26 9.38 -4.41
C LYS A 197 -24.48 8.21 -3.45
N LYS A 198 -24.27 6.98 -3.90
CA LYS A 198 -24.52 5.78 -3.08
C LYS A 198 -23.45 5.54 -2.00
N GLY A 199 -22.24 6.15 -2.12
CA GLY A 199 -21.17 5.94 -1.15
C GLY A 199 -20.92 4.46 -0.87
N LEU A 200 -20.89 4.09 0.41
CA LEU A 200 -20.73 2.71 0.90
C LEU A 200 -22.06 1.93 1.04
N GLN A 201 -23.20 2.50 0.62
CA GLN A 201 -24.50 1.80 0.75
C GLN A 201 -24.46 0.38 0.17
N PRO A 202 -23.95 0.10 -1.06
CA PRO A 202 -23.92 -1.27 -1.59
C PRO A 202 -23.07 -2.23 -0.75
N VAL A 203 -22.01 -1.73 -0.11
CA VAL A 203 -21.17 -2.53 0.80
C VAL A 203 -21.94 -2.91 2.05
N ARG A 204 -22.65 -1.96 2.64
CA ARG A 204 -23.50 -2.23 3.82
C ARG A 204 -24.58 -3.26 3.50
N GLU A 205 -25.28 -3.08 2.39
CA GLU A 205 -26.35 -3.98 1.96
C GLU A 205 -25.88 -5.42 1.80
N ILE A 206 -24.74 -5.65 1.10
CA ILE A 206 -24.24 -7.02 0.93
C ILE A 206 -23.74 -7.65 2.23
N LEU A 207 -23.21 -6.86 3.17
CA LEU A 207 -22.79 -7.37 4.47
C LEU A 207 -23.97 -7.69 5.39
N GLU A 208 -25.09 -6.99 5.25
CA GLU A 208 -26.33 -7.28 5.98
C GLU A 208 -27.07 -8.50 5.39
N GLU A 209 -27.00 -8.69 4.07
CA GLU A 209 -27.70 -9.76 3.35
C GLU A 209 -26.94 -11.09 3.28
N THR A 210 -25.66 -11.12 3.64
CA THR A 210 -24.78 -12.29 3.45
C THR A 210 -23.86 -12.56 4.63
N GLU A 211 -23.25 -13.75 4.65
CA GLU A 211 -22.22 -14.17 5.61
C GLU A 211 -20.79 -13.77 5.18
N ILE A 212 -20.64 -12.84 4.22
CA ILE A 212 -19.32 -12.36 3.78
C ILE A 212 -18.65 -11.61 4.93
N PRO A 213 -17.45 -12.04 5.39
CA PRO A 213 -16.77 -11.34 6.47
C PRO A 213 -16.36 -9.92 6.05
N MET A 214 -16.59 -8.95 6.91
CA MET A 214 -16.27 -7.53 6.67
C MET A 214 -14.81 -7.32 6.24
N LYS A 215 -13.87 -8.13 6.77
CA LYS A 215 -12.44 -8.08 6.39
C LYS A 215 -12.17 -8.36 4.91
N THR A 216 -13.13 -8.96 4.19
CA THR A 216 -13.03 -9.24 2.74
C THR A 216 -13.12 -7.96 1.91
N ILE A 217 -13.81 -6.93 2.39
CA ILE A 217 -14.04 -5.70 1.65
C ILE A 217 -13.10 -4.60 2.13
N ARG A 218 -12.41 -3.94 1.19
CA ARG A 218 -11.49 -2.85 1.46
C ARG A 218 -11.84 -1.62 0.62
N PRO A 219 -12.68 -0.69 1.14
CA PRO A 219 -12.89 0.59 0.47
C PRO A 219 -11.61 1.43 0.53
N THR A 220 -11.21 2.00 -0.60
CA THR A 220 -10.09 2.94 -0.72
C THR A 220 -10.55 4.29 -1.26
N HIS A 221 -9.74 5.33 -1.12
CA HIS A 221 -10.07 6.72 -1.46
C HIS A 221 -11.26 7.29 -0.67
N VAL A 222 -11.48 6.78 0.55
CA VAL A 222 -12.67 7.17 1.34
C VAL A 222 -12.62 8.63 1.83
N ASN A 223 -11.45 9.27 1.76
CA ASN A 223 -11.26 10.69 2.11
C ASN A 223 -11.51 11.66 0.94
N ARG A 224 -12.31 11.27 -0.08
CA ARG A 224 -12.62 12.15 -1.22
C ARG A 224 -13.63 13.23 -0.89
N ARG A 225 -14.59 12.94 -0.04
CA ARG A 225 -15.66 13.85 0.38
C ARG A 225 -16.12 13.53 1.79
N GLU A 226 -16.73 14.52 2.43
CA GLU A 226 -17.13 14.45 3.83
C GLU A 226 -18.07 13.27 4.12
N GLU A 227 -19.16 13.13 3.37
CA GLU A 227 -20.17 12.10 3.62
C GLU A 227 -19.61 10.69 3.45
N LEU A 228 -18.70 10.48 2.49
CA LEU A 228 -18.04 9.20 2.30
C LEU A 228 -17.07 8.88 3.45
N LEU A 229 -16.39 9.90 3.96
CA LEU A 229 -15.49 9.73 5.11
C LEU A 229 -16.26 9.35 6.38
N GLU A 230 -17.39 9.98 6.63
CA GLU A 230 -18.28 9.63 7.75
C GLU A 230 -18.80 8.19 7.63
N GLU A 231 -19.29 7.80 6.44
CA GLU A 231 -19.70 6.42 6.17
C GLU A 231 -18.55 5.41 6.39
N ALA A 232 -17.34 5.80 6.02
CA ALA A 232 -16.14 4.97 6.21
C ALA A 232 -15.75 4.86 7.70
N PHE A 233 -15.91 5.93 8.48
CA PHE A 233 -15.70 5.88 9.92
C PHE A 233 -16.68 4.93 10.61
N ASP A 234 -17.95 4.97 10.24
CA ASP A 234 -18.95 4.04 10.76
C ASP A 234 -18.61 2.59 10.36
N TYR A 235 -18.18 2.38 9.12
CA TYR A 235 -17.71 1.08 8.65
C TYR A 235 -16.50 0.59 9.44
N ALA A 236 -15.52 1.47 9.73
CA ALA A 236 -14.34 1.13 10.51
C ALA A 236 -14.67 0.88 12.00
N LYS A 237 -15.62 1.63 12.60
CA LYS A 237 -16.13 1.37 13.96
C LYS A 237 -16.80 0.00 14.08
N ALA A 238 -17.43 -0.47 13.00
CA ALA A 238 -18.02 -1.81 12.94
C ALA A 238 -16.99 -2.95 12.72
N GLY A 239 -15.69 -2.63 12.55
CA GLY A 239 -14.61 -3.60 12.37
C GLY A 239 -14.11 -3.76 10.92
N GLY A 240 -14.65 -2.98 9.98
CA GLY A 240 -14.15 -2.90 8.60
C GLY A 240 -12.80 -2.20 8.54
N LYS A 241 -12.05 -2.45 7.48
CA LYS A 241 -10.79 -1.73 7.22
C LYS A 241 -10.97 -0.74 6.09
N ILE A 242 -10.50 0.48 6.28
CA ILE A 242 -10.58 1.57 5.31
C ILE A 242 -9.19 2.03 4.90
N ASP A 243 -9.10 2.60 3.69
CA ASP A 243 -7.87 3.12 3.15
C ASP A 243 -8.01 4.58 2.74
N LEU A 244 -7.17 5.42 3.33
CA LEU A 244 -7.06 6.83 3.05
C LEU A 244 -5.98 7.06 2.00
N THR A 245 -6.25 7.93 1.03
CA THR A 245 -5.34 8.18 -0.08
C THR A 245 -4.65 9.52 0.05
N CYS A 246 -3.33 9.53 -0.15
CA CYS A 246 -2.52 10.74 -0.18
C CYS A 246 -2.91 11.68 -1.34
N GLY A 247 -2.73 12.98 -1.14
CA GLY A 247 -2.80 13.97 -2.21
C GLY A 247 -4.20 14.29 -2.73
N ILE A 248 -5.28 13.88 -2.07
CA ILE A 248 -6.65 14.12 -2.53
C ILE A 248 -7.03 15.59 -2.39
N LYS A 249 -7.17 16.12 -1.21
CA LYS A 249 -7.52 17.52 -0.96
C LYS A 249 -6.86 18.00 0.33
N GLU A 250 -6.52 19.29 0.39
CA GLU A 250 -5.84 19.90 1.54
C GLU A 250 -6.57 19.68 2.87
N HIS A 251 -7.91 19.66 2.87
CA HIS A 251 -8.71 19.45 4.08
C HIS A 251 -8.90 17.97 4.44
N PHE A 252 -8.65 17.06 3.51
CA PHE A 252 -8.85 15.62 3.66
C PHE A 252 -7.54 14.84 3.52
N THR A 253 -6.40 15.41 3.93
CA THR A 253 -5.15 14.63 4.01
C THR A 253 -5.33 13.47 4.97
N PRO A 254 -4.71 12.32 4.75
CA PRO A 254 -4.84 11.16 5.61
C PRO A 254 -4.59 11.48 7.08
N GLY A 255 -3.54 12.22 7.42
CA GLY A 255 -3.23 12.60 8.81
C GLY A 255 -4.35 13.41 9.48
N LYS A 256 -4.95 14.38 8.76
CA LYS A 256 -6.10 15.15 9.30
C LYS A 256 -7.33 14.26 9.50
N CYS A 257 -7.59 13.36 8.55
CA CYS A 257 -8.69 12.40 8.67
C CYS A 257 -8.46 11.44 9.84
N ILE A 258 -7.22 10.96 10.04
CA ILE A 258 -6.88 10.09 11.18
C ILE A 258 -7.04 10.83 12.50
N LYS A 259 -6.58 12.08 12.61
CA LYS A 259 -6.76 12.89 13.83
C LYS A 259 -8.24 12.99 14.21
N ARG A 260 -9.09 13.30 13.24
CA ARG A 260 -10.55 13.31 13.43
C ARG A 260 -11.09 11.90 13.77
N ALA A 261 -10.65 10.86 13.09
CA ALA A 261 -11.05 9.49 13.37
C ALA A 261 -10.77 9.08 14.84
N LEU A 262 -9.59 9.45 15.37
CA LEU A 262 -9.22 9.19 16.75
C LEU A 262 -10.13 9.97 17.74
N GLU A 263 -10.47 11.22 17.45
CA GLU A 263 -11.41 12.02 18.23
C GLU A 263 -12.81 11.39 18.25
N GLU A 264 -13.21 10.73 17.17
CA GLU A 264 -14.48 10.02 17.01
C GLU A 264 -14.43 8.54 17.48
N ASN A 265 -13.35 8.10 18.10
CA ASN A 265 -13.12 6.73 18.59
C ASN A 265 -13.19 5.66 17.48
N VAL A 266 -12.76 5.98 16.26
CA VAL A 266 -12.53 4.98 15.20
C VAL A 266 -11.29 4.16 15.56
N PRO A 267 -11.35 2.81 15.57
CA PRO A 267 -10.20 1.98 15.87
C PRO A 267 -9.04 2.24 14.89
N SER A 268 -7.90 2.67 15.39
CA SER A 268 -6.73 3.05 14.58
C SER A 268 -6.21 1.88 13.72
N GLU A 269 -6.31 0.66 14.21
CA GLU A 269 -5.92 -0.57 13.52
C GLU A 269 -6.76 -0.90 12.28
N ASN A 270 -7.88 -0.21 12.11
CA ASN A 270 -8.76 -0.35 10.95
C ASN A 270 -8.49 0.68 9.85
N ILE A 271 -7.50 1.55 10.04
CA ILE A 271 -7.15 2.60 9.09
C ILE A 271 -5.79 2.34 8.49
N THR A 272 -5.68 2.49 7.17
CA THR A 272 -4.43 2.44 6.41
C THR A 272 -4.29 3.66 5.52
N ILE A 273 -3.07 3.93 5.06
CA ILE A 273 -2.76 4.99 4.09
C ILE A 273 -2.12 4.35 2.86
N SER A 274 -2.46 4.85 1.67
CA SER A 274 -1.81 4.52 0.41
C SER A 274 -1.56 5.75 -0.45
N SER A 275 -0.63 5.66 -1.41
CA SER A 275 -0.28 6.78 -2.28
C SER A 275 -1.21 6.97 -3.47
N ASP A 276 -1.87 5.91 -3.92
CA ASP A 276 -2.47 5.84 -5.27
C ASP A 276 -1.45 6.19 -6.37
N GLY A 277 -0.20 5.81 -6.11
CA GLY A 277 0.94 6.19 -6.93
C GLY A 277 0.81 5.73 -8.37
N TYR A 278 1.18 6.59 -9.32
CA TYR A 278 1.02 6.37 -10.76
C TYR A 278 -0.44 6.19 -11.22
N GLY A 279 -1.41 6.32 -10.30
CA GLY A 279 -2.82 6.51 -10.62
C GLY A 279 -3.07 7.90 -11.18
N SER A 280 -4.08 8.04 -12.03
CA SER A 280 -4.52 9.34 -12.53
C SER A 280 -5.53 9.97 -11.59
N TRP A 281 -5.39 11.26 -11.36
CA TRP A 281 -6.48 12.05 -10.81
C TRP A 281 -7.03 12.98 -11.90
N SER A 282 -8.34 13.08 -11.97
CA SER A 282 -9.05 13.83 -12.99
C SER A 282 -10.10 14.74 -12.38
N LYS A 283 -10.27 15.92 -12.92
CA LYS A 283 -11.33 16.86 -12.57
C LYS A 283 -12.23 17.05 -13.78
N TYR A 284 -13.52 16.85 -13.57
CA TYR A 284 -14.55 17.04 -14.60
C TYR A 284 -15.40 18.26 -14.28
N ASP A 285 -15.98 18.89 -15.33
CA ASP A 285 -17.01 19.92 -15.19
C ASP A 285 -18.40 19.27 -14.94
N GLU A 286 -19.43 20.12 -14.77
CA GLU A 286 -20.82 19.67 -14.53
C GLU A 286 -21.41 18.88 -15.71
N ALA A 287 -20.88 19.07 -16.92
CA ALA A 287 -21.30 18.35 -18.13
C ALA A 287 -20.53 17.03 -18.33
N GLY A 288 -19.59 16.70 -17.43
CA GLY A 288 -18.77 15.49 -17.51
C GLY A 288 -17.55 15.59 -18.41
N ASN A 289 -17.15 16.80 -18.83
CA ASN A 289 -15.95 17.00 -19.65
C ASN A 289 -14.70 17.06 -18.75
N LEU A 290 -13.61 16.43 -19.18
CA LEU A 290 -12.33 16.45 -18.48
C LEU A 290 -11.71 17.87 -18.54
N VAL A 291 -11.50 18.51 -17.39
CA VAL A 291 -10.96 19.86 -17.24
C VAL A 291 -9.48 19.85 -16.87
N LYS A 292 -9.11 18.94 -15.97
CA LYS A 292 -7.74 18.83 -15.46
C LYS A 292 -7.43 17.40 -15.09
N MET A 293 -6.18 17.01 -15.26
CA MET A 293 -5.69 15.70 -14.84
C MET A 293 -4.23 15.76 -14.41
N GLY A 294 -3.79 14.77 -13.68
CA GLY A 294 -2.41 14.57 -13.26
C GLY A 294 -2.17 13.14 -12.84
N VAL A 295 -0.96 12.86 -12.41
CA VAL A 295 -0.52 11.55 -11.93
C VAL A 295 -0.09 11.67 -10.48
N SER A 296 -0.53 10.75 -9.62
CA SER A 296 -0.14 10.68 -8.22
C SER A 296 1.30 10.18 -8.07
N SER A 297 2.00 10.67 -7.06
CA SER A 297 3.38 10.25 -6.76
C SER A 297 3.42 9.29 -5.59
N VAL A 298 4.20 8.22 -5.69
CA VAL A 298 4.45 7.31 -4.56
C VAL A 298 5.16 8.01 -3.39
N SER A 299 5.91 9.08 -3.64
CA SER A 299 6.55 9.88 -2.58
C SER A 299 5.56 10.58 -1.66
N SER A 300 4.29 10.69 -2.06
CA SER A 300 3.23 11.23 -1.20
C SER A 300 3.05 10.44 0.09
N LEU A 301 3.34 9.12 0.09
CA LEU A 301 3.25 8.29 1.29
C LEU A 301 4.27 8.70 2.36
N HIS A 302 5.54 8.88 1.97
CA HIS A 302 6.59 9.36 2.87
C HIS A 302 6.34 10.81 3.32
N ASN A 303 5.89 11.67 2.42
CA ASN A 303 5.56 13.05 2.75
C ASN A 303 4.43 13.10 3.79
N GLU A 304 3.35 12.33 3.61
CA GLU A 304 2.24 12.25 4.56
C GLU A 304 2.71 11.76 5.94
N PHE A 305 3.55 10.71 5.98
CA PHE A 305 4.16 10.26 7.24
C PHE A 305 4.93 11.40 7.94
N LYS A 306 5.74 12.16 7.18
CA LYS A 306 6.49 13.31 7.74
C LYS A 306 5.55 14.41 8.23
N ASP A 307 4.53 14.75 7.45
CA ASP A 307 3.57 15.80 7.79
C ASP A 307 2.75 15.42 9.04
N MET A 308 2.38 14.14 9.18
CA MET A 308 1.73 13.64 10.40
C MET A 308 2.59 13.91 11.65
N VAL A 309 3.90 13.63 11.58
CA VAL A 309 4.79 13.82 12.74
C VAL A 309 5.14 15.29 12.97
N LYS A 310 5.47 16.03 11.89
CA LYS A 310 6.01 17.40 12.01
C LYS A 310 4.93 18.48 12.14
N GLU A 311 3.81 18.30 11.47
CA GLU A 311 2.76 19.33 11.36
C GLU A 311 1.50 18.99 12.17
N LEU A 312 1.26 17.69 12.43
CA LEU A 312 0.04 17.23 13.10
C LEU A 312 0.31 16.62 14.48
N ASP A 313 1.55 16.69 14.99
CA ASP A 313 1.97 16.25 16.33
C ASP A 313 1.73 14.75 16.62
N PHE A 314 1.72 13.89 15.60
CA PHE A 314 1.73 12.45 15.82
C PHE A 314 3.09 12.00 16.35
N ARG A 315 3.10 11.04 17.28
CA ARG A 315 4.34 10.33 17.59
C ARG A 315 4.79 9.52 16.37
N VAL A 316 6.11 9.33 16.24
CA VAL A 316 6.68 8.56 15.11
C VAL A 316 6.07 7.16 15.03
N GLU A 317 5.97 6.46 16.16
CA GLU A 317 5.39 5.12 16.25
C GLU A 317 3.92 5.06 15.83
N ASP A 318 3.13 6.08 16.16
CA ASP A 318 1.71 6.13 15.78
C ASP A 318 1.57 6.36 14.27
N ALA A 319 2.31 7.30 13.71
CA ALA A 319 2.30 7.58 12.27
C ALA A 319 2.78 6.38 11.43
N LEU A 320 3.84 5.68 11.88
CA LEU A 320 4.36 4.48 11.24
C LEU A 320 3.31 3.37 11.10
N THR A 321 2.43 3.24 12.10
CA THR A 321 1.42 2.18 12.14
C THR A 321 0.58 2.15 10.87
N TYR A 322 0.18 3.31 10.35
CA TYR A 322 -0.73 3.44 9.20
C TYR A 322 -0.11 3.11 7.84
N VAL A 323 1.22 3.13 7.75
CA VAL A 323 1.98 2.87 6.52
C VAL A 323 2.83 1.59 6.61
N THR A 324 2.76 0.86 7.72
CA THR A 324 3.53 -0.37 7.99
C THR A 324 2.64 -1.48 8.58
N SER A 325 2.51 -1.55 9.92
CA SER A 325 1.89 -2.68 10.61
C SER A 325 0.40 -2.85 10.32
N ASN A 326 -0.39 -1.79 10.19
CA ASN A 326 -1.81 -1.89 9.85
C ASN A 326 -2.00 -2.43 8.44
N VAL A 327 -1.17 -1.95 7.49
CA VAL A 327 -1.17 -2.45 6.12
C VAL A 327 -0.78 -3.92 6.10
N ALA A 328 0.31 -4.30 6.78
CA ALA A 328 0.77 -5.69 6.87
C ALA A 328 -0.28 -6.63 7.48
N LYS A 329 -0.97 -6.20 8.54
CA LYS A 329 -2.10 -6.93 9.15
C LYS A 329 -3.27 -7.05 8.18
N GLY A 330 -3.56 -5.97 7.45
CA GLY A 330 -4.60 -5.96 6.43
C GLY A 330 -4.32 -6.89 5.25
N LEU A 331 -3.06 -7.06 4.88
CA LEU A 331 -2.60 -7.96 3.84
C LEU A 331 -2.28 -9.37 4.35
N GLU A 332 -2.50 -9.65 5.64
CA GLU A 332 -2.21 -10.93 6.32
C GLU A 332 -0.73 -11.36 6.19
N VAL A 333 0.20 -10.40 6.14
CA VAL A 333 1.65 -10.64 6.06
C VAL A 333 2.41 -10.26 7.33
N TYR A 334 1.72 -9.73 8.35
CA TYR A 334 2.28 -9.47 9.67
C TYR A 334 2.44 -10.78 10.45
N PRO A 335 3.52 -11.03 11.24
CA PRO A 335 4.67 -10.14 11.50
C PRO A 335 5.84 -10.32 10.50
N ARG A 336 5.64 -11.08 9.43
CA ARG A 336 6.70 -11.24 8.42
C ARG A 336 7.16 -9.89 7.88
N LYS A 337 6.22 -8.93 7.73
CA LYS A 337 6.44 -7.54 7.28
C LYS A 337 5.72 -6.55 8.20
N GLY A 338 6.11 -5.27 8.11
CA GLY A 338 5.49 -4.18 8.85
C GLY A 338 5.95 -4.04 10.30
N CYS A 339 7.04 -4.71 10.67
CA CYS A 339 7.70 -4.58 11.98
C CYS A 339 9.21 -4.80 11.86
N VAL A 340 9.94 -4.43 12.93
CA VAL A 340 11.37 -4.71 13.11
C VAL A 340 11.48 -5.72 14.26
N GLU A 341 11.37 -7.01 13.92
CA GLU A 341 11.43 -8.11 14.88
C GLU A 341 12.28 -9.26 14.34
N GLU A 342 12.85 -10.06 15.23
CA GLU A 342 13.61 -11.25 14.83
C GLU A 342 12.73 -12.23 14.06
N GLY A 343 13.21 -12.70 12.91
CA GLY A 343 12.47 -13.56 11.99
C GLY A 343 11.67 -12.81 10.89
N SER A 344 11.43 -11.50 11.05
CA SER A 344 10.79 -10.67 10.01
C SER A 344 11.70 -10.50 8.79
N ASP A 345 11.11 -10.20 7.65
CA ASP A 345 11.86 -9.80 6.46
C ASP A 345 12.65 -8.51 6.77
N ALA A 346 13.88 -8.44 6.31
CA ALA A 346 14.71 -7.25 6.49
C ALA A 346 14.33 -6.16 5.47
N ASP A 347 13.14 -5.62 5.65
CA ASP A 347 12.58 -4.47 4.95
C ASP A 347 12.63 -3.27 5.91
N LEU A 348 13.65 -2.44 5.77
CA LEU A 348 14.05 -1.46 6.78
C LEU A 348 14.36 -0.10 6.15
N LEU A 349 14.00 0.96 6.89
CA LEU A 349 14.42 2.33 6.58
C LEU A 349 15.27 2.88 7.74
N LEU A 350 16.36 3.55 7.40
CA LEU A 350 17.03 4.46 8.31
C LEU A 350 16.60 5.88 7.94
N LEU A 351 15.98 6.56 8.90
CA LEU A 351 15.53 7.94 8.76
C LEU A 351 16.47 8.84 9.58
N ASP A 352 16.82 10.00 9.03
CA ASP A 352 17.60 11.01 9.74
C ASP A 352 16.73 11.79 10.76
N GLU A 353 17.30 12.79 11.40
CA GLU A 353 16.61 13.66 12.37
C GLU A 353 15.41 14.41 11.78
N ASN A 354 15.43 14.65 10.46
CA ASN A 354 14.38 15.30 9.72
C ASN A 354 13.34 14.32 9.18
N LEU A 355 13.44 13.03 9.52
CA LEU A 355 12.65 11.93 8.97
C LEU A 355 12.84 11.77 7.47
N ASP A 356 13.94 12.28 6.89
CA ASP A 356 14.31 12.01 5.52
C ASP A 356 14.94 10.63 5.42
N ILE A 357 14.68 9.94 4.31
CA ILE A 357 15.21 8.61 4.06
C ILE A 357 16.72 8.71 3.81
N ASP A 358 17.50 8.08 4.65
CA ASP A 358 18.96 7.97 4.52
C ASP A 358 19.35 6.64 3.86
N THR A 359 18.79 5.53 4.34
CA THR A 359 19.11 4.19 3.86
C THR A 359 17.84 3.38 3.72
N VAL A 360 17.75 2.61 2.64
CA VAL A 360 16.67 1.65 2.38
C VAL A 360 17.26 0.26 2.20
N ILE A 361 16.73 -0.68 2.98
CA ILE A 361 17.06 -2.10 2.85
C ILE A 361 15.75 -2.82 2.49
N ALA A 362 15.73 -3.54 1.37
CA ALA A 362 14.61 -4.36 0.94
C ALA A 362 15.05 -5.81 0.81
N ASN A 363 14.31 -6.74 1.43
CA ASN A 363 14.65 -8.17 1.48
C ASN A 363 16.12 -8.41 1.88
N GLY A 364 16.67 -7.58 2.80
CA GLY A 364 18.07 -7.66 3.25
C GLY A 364 19.11 -7.16 2.28
N LYS A 365 18.73 -6.50 1.18
CA LYS A 365 19.63 -5.87 0.20
C LYS A 365 19.56 -4.34 0.36
N VAL A 366 20.73 -3.70 0.45
CA VAL A 366 20.80 -2.23 0.50
C VAL A 366 20.44 -1.68 -0.88
N MET A 367 19.36 -0.90 -0.94
CA MET A 367 18.83 -0.26 -2.15
C MET A 367 19.30 1.19 -2.25
N ILE A 368 19.30 1.88 -1.12
CA ILE A 368 19.77 3.26 -0.96
C ILE A 368 20.69 3.31 0.27
N GLU A 369 21.75 4.07 0.20
CA GLU A 369 22.69 4.28 1.31
C GLU A 369 23.18 5.72 1.30
N ASN A 370 23.14 6.37 2.46
CA ASN A 370 23.55 7.78 2.62
C ASN A 370 22.84 8.70 1.58
N LYS A 371 21.54 8.46 1.35
CA LYS A 371 20.69 9.17 0.37
C LYS A 371 21.03 8.92 -1.10
N GLU A 372 22.01 8.04 -1.39
CA GLU A 372 22.40 7.67 -2.76
C GLU A 372 21.78 6.34 -3.18
N ILE A 373 21.24 6.27 -4.40
CA ILE A 373 20.65 5.05 -4.96
C ILE A 373 21.77 4.09 -5.31
N ILE A 374 21.79 2.90 -4.69
CA ILE A 374 22.77 1.85 -4.93
C ILE A 374 22.26 0.85 -5.97
N VAL A 375 20.92 0.62 -5.98
CA VAL A 375 20.29 -0.31 -6.90
C VAL A 375 19.23 0.42 -7.71
N TYR A 376 19.42 0.37 -9.02
CA TYR A 376 18.50 0.89 -10.03
C TYR A 376 17.73 -0.25 -10.69
N GLY A 377 16.57 0.03 -11.22
CA GLY A 377 15.87 -0.85 -12.14
C GLY A 377 16.66 -1.00 -13.46
N SER A 378 16.37 -2.07 -14.19
CA SER A 378 17.20 -2.54 -15.33
C SER A 378 17.43 -1.48 -16.42
N TYR A 379 16.53 -0.51 -16.59
CA TYR A 379 16.60 0.52 -17.64
C TYR A 379 16.63 1.96 -17.10
N GLU A 380 16.93 2.16 -15.81
CA GLU A 380 16.91 3.50 -15.21
C GLU A 380 18.18 4.33 -15.43
N GLN A 381 19.26 3.71 -15.89
CA GLN A 381 20.56 4.37 -16.08
C GLN A 381 20.99 4.45 -17.55
N ILE A 382 20.06 4.33 -18.49
CA ILE A 382 20.33 4.38 -19.95
C ILE A 382 20.08 5.79 -20.47
#